data_3957f6cb987b16093ae8ac6e8cbfa9a2
#
_entry.id   3957f6cb987b16093ae8ac6e8cbfa9a2
#
_cell.length_a   1.000
_cell.length_b   1.000
_cell.length_c   1.000
_cell.angle_alpha   90.00
_cell.angle_beta   90.00
_cell.angle_gamma   90.00
#
_symmetry.space_group_name_H-M   'P 1'
#
loop_
_entity.id
_entity.type
_entity.pdbx_description
1 polymer ?
#
loop_
_entity_poly.entity_id
_entity_poly.type
_entity_poly.pdbx_seq_one_letter_code
_entity_poly.pdbx_strand_id
1 'polypeptide(L)' 'MDLKALITEAWKNRDLLKDDQHRRAVESVIEETDKGRLRVASPSADGWVVNEWVKQAILMYFGIRQMQT' A
#
# COMPACT_ATOMS: atom_id res chain seq x y z
N MET A 1 4.70 14.25 -0.26
CA MET A 1 5.17 12.86 -0.46
C MET A 1 4.08 12.09 -1.16
N ASP A 2 4.42 11.42 -2.24
CA ASP A 2 3.44 10.67 -3.01
C ASP A 2 3.44 9.20 -2.57
N LEU A 3 2.44 8.83 -1.79
CA LEU A 3 2.32 7.45 -1.28
C LEU A 3 2.22 6.44 -2.40
N LYS A 4 1.47 6.77 -3.44
CA LYS A 4 1.30 5.85 -4.57
C LYS A 4 2.63 5.55 -5.24
N ALA A 5 3.44 6.57 -5.47
CA ALA A 5 4.75 6.38 -6.10
C ALA A 5 5.65 5.50 -5.23
N LEU A 6 5.69 5.76 -3.93
CA LEU A 6 6.51 4.98 -3.00
C LEU A 6 6.06 3.51 -2.95
N ILE A 7 4.76 3.28 -2.91
CA ILE A 7 4.21 1.93 -2.90
C ILE A 7 4.57 1.19 -4.20
N THR A 8 4.40 1.87 -5.34
CA THR A 8 4.70 1.26 -6.64
C THR A 8 6.17 0.91 -6.76
N GLU A 9 7.06 1.77 -6.28
CA GLU A 9 8.49 1.50 -6.29
C GLU A 9 8.83 0.29 -5.43
N ALA A 10 8.28 0.24 -4.21
CA ALA A 10 8.55 -0.88 -3.30
C ALA A 10 7.98 -2.18 -3.86
N TRP A 11 6.88 -2.11 -4.60
CA TRP A 11 6.33 -3.31 -5.23
C TRP A 11 7.27 -3.88 -6.27
N LYS A 12 7.93 -3.01 -7.03
CA LYS A 12 8.90 -3.44 -8.05
C LYS A 12 10.20 -3.93 -7.43
N ASN A 13 10.58 -3.35 -6.30
CA ASN A 13 11.82 -3.70 -5.62
C ASN A 13 11.55 -3.82 -4.13
N ARG A 14 11.35 -5.04 -3.66
CA ARG A 14 11.01 -5.31 -2.25
C ARG A 14 12.11 -4.92 -1.29
N ASP A 15 13.35 -4.78 -1.75
CA ASP A 15 14.44 -4.33 -0.90
C ASP A 15 14.22 -2.91 -0.40
N LEU A 16 13.43 -2.11 -1.12
CA LEU A 16 13.09 -0.75 -0.68
C LEU A 16 12.27 -0.75 0.61
N LEU A 17 11.63 -1.85 0.96
CA LEU A 17 10.90 -1.95 2.21
C LEU A 17 11.80 -1.88 3.43
N LYS A 18 13.10 -2.06 3.25
CA LYS A 18 14.08 -1.86 4.33
C LYS A 18 14.30 -0.38 4.60
N ASP A 19 13.97 0.48 3.65
CA ASP A 19 14.04 1.92 3.80
C ASP A 19 12.83 2.40 4.60
N ASP A 20 13.06 3.16 5.67
CA ASP A 20 12.00 3.68 6.52
C ASP A 20 10.95 4.44 5.73
N GLN A 21 11.36 5.20 4.72
CA GLN A 21 10.44 6.02 3.93
C GLN A 21 9.39 5.15 3.23
N HIS A 22 9.84 4.08 2.58
CA HIS A 22 8.93 3.18 1.88
C HIS A 22 8.08 2.38 2.86
N ARG A 23 8.67 1.93 3.97
CA ARG A 23 7.93 1.20 4.97
C ARG A 23 6.85 2.06 5.61
N ARG A 24 7.17 3.31 5.92
CA ARG A 24 6.18 4.25 6.47
C ARG A 24 5.06 4.52 5.48
N ALA A 25 5.37 4.56 4.18
CA ALA A 25 4.35 4.72 3.16
C ALA A 25 3.36 3.55 3.19
N VAL A 26 3.87 2.32 3.29
CA VAL A 26 3.02 1.13 3.39
C VAL A 26 2.15 1.23 4.64
N GLU A 27 2.74 1.55 5.78
CA GLU A 27 1.99 1.67 7.04
C GLU A 27 0.92 2.75 6.96
N SER A 28 1.24 3.88 6.32
CA SER A 28 0.27 4.97 6.14
C SER A 28 -0.92 4.52 5.30
N VAL A 29 -0.66 3.78 4.23
CA VAL A 29 -1.74 3.26 3.37
C VAL A 29 -2.62 2.32 4.16
N ILE A 30 -2.02 1.43 4.95
CA ILE A 30 -2.80 0.49 5.78
C ILE A 30 -3.67 1.26 6.77
N GLU A 31 -3.11 2.28 7.44
CA GLU A 31 -3.85 3.08 8.39
C GLU A 31 -5.02 3.80 7.73
N GLU A 32 -4.79 4.42 6.57
CA GLU A 32 -5.84 5.12 5.84
C GLU A 32 -6.94 4.17 5.36
N THR A 33 -6.54 2.97 4.97
CA THR A 33 -7.51 1.94 4.55
C THR A 33 -8.36 1.49 5.74
N ASP A 34 -7.73 1.33 6.90
CA ASP A 34 -8.43 0.93 8.12
C ASP A 34 -9.45 1.99 8.55
N LYS A 35 -9.11 3.27 8.36
CA LYS A 35 -10.01 4.37 8.68
C LYS A 35 -11.09 4.60 7.63
N GLY A 36 -11.02 3.89 6.52
CA GLY A 36 -11.98 4.03 5.44
C GLY A 36 -11.74 5.20 4.49
N ARG A 37 -10.58 5.86 4.61
CA ARG A 37 -10.24 6.96 3.70
C ARG A 37 -9.72 6.48 2.36
N LEU A 38 -9.07 5.30 2.35
CA LEU A 38 -8.64 4.65 1.13
C LEU A 38 -9.35 3.32 1.00
N ARG A 39 -9.64 2.93 -0.23
CA ARG A 39 -10.31 1.65 -0.52
C ARG A 39 -9.59 0.94 -1.65
N VAL A 40 -9.54 -0.38 -1.55
CA VAL A 40 -8.98 -1.19 -2.63
C VAL A 40 -9.84 -1.07 -3.88
N ALA A 41 -11.15 -0.98 -3.70
CA ALA A 41 -12.09 -0.79 -4.80
C ALA A 41 -13.09 0.29 -4.43
N SER A 42 -13.41 1.16 -5.38
CA SER A 42 -14.36 2.25 -5.16
C SER A 42 -15.39 2.28 -6.29
N PRO A 43 -16.65 2.60 -5.99
CA PRO A 43 -17.66 2.74 -7.05
C PRO A 43 -17.35 3.95 -7.91
N SER A 44 -17.60 3.83 -9.21
CA SER A 44 -17.45 4.94 -10.14
C SER A 44 -18.59 4.91 -11.16
N ALA A 45 -18.65 5.93 -12.02
CA ALA A 45 -19.68 6.01 -13.05
C ALA A 45 -19.65 4.82 -14.01
N ASP A 46 -18.47 4.24 -14.24
CA ASP A 46 -18.28 3.12 -15.15
C ASP A 46 -18.27 1.77 -14.43
N GLY A 47 -18.60 1.74 -13.14
CA GLY A 47 -18.57 0.52 -12.34
C GLY A 47 -17.59 0.65 -11.17
N TRP A 48 -16.82 -0.39 -10.92
CA TRP A 48 -15.84 -0.38 -9.83
C TRP A 48 -14.45 -0.07 -10.33
N VAL A 49 -13.78 0.85 -9.68
CA VAL A 49 -12.36 1.14 -9.95
C VAL A 49 -11.54 0.47 -8.86
N VAL A 50 -10.60 -0.38 -9.29
CA VAL A 50 -9.71 -1.07 -8.36
C VAL A 50 -8.42 -0.27 -8.22
N ASN A 51 -8.07 0.07 -6.99
CA ASN A 51 -6.83 0.75 -6.66
C ASN A 51 -5.75 -0.29 -6.37
N GLU A 52 -5.07 -0.75 -7.42
CA GLU A 52 -4.10 -1.83 -7.26
C GLU A 52 -2.95 -1.46 -6.34
N TRP A 53 -2.53 -0.21 -6.34
CA TRP A 53 -1.44 0.22 -5.46
C TRP A 53 -1.80 0.05 -3.98
N VAL A 54 -3.08 0.20 -3.62
CA VAL A 54 -3.53 -0.04 -2.26
C VAL A 54 -3.45 -1.53 -1.94
N LYS A 55 -3.88 -2.37 -2.88
CA LYS A 55 -3.78 -3.82 -2.73
C LYS A 55 -2.31 -4.25 -2.58
N GLN A 56 -1.43 -3.66 -3.38
CA GLN A 56 -0.01 -3.95 -3.31
C GLN A 56 0.55 -3.60 -1.93
N ALA A 57 0.13 -2.46 -1.38
CA ALA A 57 0.57 -2.05 -0.04
C ALA A 57 0.13 -3.05 1.02
N ILE A 58 -1.11 -3.52 0.93
CA ILE A 58 -1.63 -4.50 1.88
C ILE A 58 -0.81 -5.80 1.82
N LEU A 59 -0.53 -6.28 0.62
CA LEU A 59 0.26 -7.50 0.44
C LEU A 59 1.68 -7.34 0.99
N MET A 60 2.29 -6.19 0.74
CA MET A 60 3.62 -5.91 1.25
C MET A 60 3.62 -5.80 2.78
N TYR A 61 2.58 -5.22 3.34
CA TYR A 61 2.46 -5.09 4.79
C TYR A 61 2.43 -6.45 5.46
N PHE A 62 1.65 -7.39 4.93
CA PHE A 62 1.63 -8.74 5.47
C PHE A 62 3.00 -9.41 5.39
N GLY A 63 3.73 -9.17 4.28
CA GLY A 63 5.08 -9.68 4.15
C GLY A 63 6.02 -9.12 5.21
N ILE A 64 5.93 -7.81 5.49
CA ILE A 64 6.74 -7.18 6.52
C ILE A 64 6.45 -7.80 7.89
N ARG A 65 5.18 -8.00 8.21
CA ARG A 65 4.79 -8.56 9.51
C ARG A 65 5.24 -9.99 9.68
N GLN A 66 5.25 -10.76 8.60
CA GLN A 66 5.73 -12.14 8.67
C GLN A 66 7.23 -12.24 8.91
N MET A 67 7.96 -11.23 8.49
CA MET A 67 9.40 -11.20 8.70
C MET A 67 9.79 -10.77 10.12
N GLN A 68 8.85 -10.21 10.86
CA GLN A 68 9.05 -9.82 12.26
C GLN A 68 8.57 -10.94 13.16
N THR A 69 9.45 -11.79 13.52
CA THR A 69 9.16 -12.82 14.50
C THR A 69 9.63 -12.40 15.88
#